data_d075863cd55f8fbc3133a52a4bd52bf9
#
_entry.id   d075863cd55f8fbc3133a52a4bd52bf9
#
_cell.length_a   1.000
_cell.length_b   1.000
_cell.length_c   1.000
_cell.angle_alpha   90.00
_cell.angle_beta   90.00
_cell.angle_gamma   90.00
#
_symmetry.space_group_name_H-M   'P 1'
#
loop_
_entity.id
_entity.type
_entity.pdbx_description
1 polymer ?
#
loop_
_entity_poly.entity_id
_entity_poly.type
_entity_poly.pdbx_seq_one_letter_code
_entity_poly.pdbx_strand_id
1 'polypeptide(L)'
;LLAGFCTLFAAPAAADNAPKITIEQINDGSFSPQYIYGVHPLNDGESYSQLSADGRRITRSSFKTGQETGVLFDLDKARGTAKLERIDGYIMSPDEKKILLRTKTTPVYRRTSLAVYYIYDVANGKYEPLSEGGPQMSPLFSPDGNVVAFARDNNLFIVKLLYGNAETQVTTDGKRNEVLNGIPDWVNEEEFSTARSFDFTADSKMLCWVRYDESKVPVYRMQMFEGMKPALEEYAEYPGTYDYKYPIAGETNSSVSLHSYDLQSRATRRLAVPVDSDGYVPRIVGTSDPERLAVVTLNRHQNRMDLYMVNPRSGMARLALRETNDKYLRETAYTDLRFYDG
;
A
#
# COMPACT_ATOMS: atom_id res chain seq x y z
N LEU A 1 15.83 55.54 65.87
CA LEU A 1 16.25 55.00 64.57
C LEU A 1 16.64 53.52 64.73
N LEU A 2 15.71 52.59 64.45
CA LEU A 2 15.99 51.17 64.38
C LEU A 2 16.26 50.85 62.93
N ALA A 3 17.44 50.35 62.62
CA ALA A 3 17.80 49.79 61.32
C ALA A 3 17.50 48.29 61.30
N GLY A 4 16.46 47.88 60.61
CA GLY A 4 16.16 46.45 60.36
C GLY A 4 17.09 45.86 59.33
N PHE A 5 17.85 44.86 59.76
CA PHE A 5 18.65 44.00 58.80
C PHE A 5 17.75 42.95 58.23
N CYS A 6 17.38 43.07 56.96
CA CYS A 6 16.78 42.00 56.22
C CYS A 6 17.89 41.02 55.74
N THR A 7 18.03 39.90 56.42
CA THR A 7 18.84 38.76 55.90
C THR A 7 18.05 38.02 54.83
N LEU A 8 18.41 38.17 53.58
CA LEU A 8 17.97 37.32 52.47
C LEU A 8 18.60 35.94 52.67
N PHE A 9 17.82 34.97 53.10
CA PHE A 9 18.18 33.56 52.98
C PHE A 9 18.04 33.18 51.54
N ALA A 10 19.17 33.04 50.80
CA ALA A 10 19.19 32.34 49.55
C ALA A 10 18.88 30.86 49.81
N ALA A 11 17.72 30.40 49.37
CA ALA A 11 17.43 28.99 49.38
C ALA A 11 18.48 28.29 48.47
N PRO A 12 19.10 27.18 48.96
CA PRO A 12 19.97 26.41 48.05
C PRO A 12 19.14 25.97 46.83
N ALA A 13 19.66 26.25 45.64
CA ALA A 13 19.10 25.69 44.42
C ALA A 13 19.04 24.17 44.59
N ALA A 14 17.84 23.62 44.55
CA ALA A 14 17.67 22.17 44.55
C ALA A 14 18.53 21.62 43.43
N ALA A 15 19.54 20.82 43.78
CA ALA A 15 20.33 20.12 42.81
C ALA A 15 19.36 19.33 41.90
N ASP A 16 19.41 19.57 40.62
CA ASP A 16 18.59 18.87 39.62
C ASP A 16 19.02 17.40 39.66
N ASN A 17 18.35 16.60 40.48
CA ASN A 17 18.58 15.16 40.58
C ASN A 17 17.82 14.36 39.54
N ALA A 18 17.32 15.03 38.48
CA ALA A 18 16.76 14.34 37.35
C ALA A 18 17.81 13.41 36.71
N PRO A 19 17.49 12.15 36.49
CA PRO A 19 18.43 11.23 35.85
C PRO A 19 18.82 11.78 34.49
N LYS A 20 20.14 11.95 34.29
CA LYS A 20 20.65 12.43 32.99
C LYS A 20 20.47 11.35 31.93
N ILE A 21 19.89 11.73 30.78
CA ILE A 21 19.84 10.88 29.59
C ILE A 21 21.25 10.67 29.07
N THR A 22 21.63 9.43 28.82
CA THR A 22 22.94 9.06 28.25
C THR A 22 22.83 8.73 26.78
N ILE A 23 23.95 8.78 26.05
CA ILE A 23 24.02 8.42 24.64
C ILE A 23 23.68 6.92 24.46
N GLU A 24 24.08 6.08 25.41
CA GLU A 24 23.78 4.66 25.43
C GLU A 24 22.27 4.44 25.48
N GLN A 25 21.56 5.12 26.39
CA GLN A 25 20.09 5.03 26.52
C GLN A 25 19.34 5.51 25.27
N ILE A 26 19.89 6.49 24.55
CA ILE A 26 19.29 6.93 23.28
C ILE A 26 19.42 5.83 22.20
N ASN A 27 20.52 5.08 22.21
CA ASN A 27 20.83 4.11 21.15
C ASN A 27 20.41 2.67 21.49
N ASP A 28 20.20 2.32 22.76
CA ASP A 28 19.86 0.96 23.21
C ASP A 28 18.35 0.65 23.16
N GLY A 29 17.53 1.63 22.78
CA GLY A 29 16.08 1.48 22.73
C GLY A 29 15.35 1.75 24.05
N SER A 30 16.05 2.21 25.11
CA SER A 30 15.44 2.53 26.42
C SER A 30 14.28 3.51 26.35
N PHE A 31 14.28 4.39 25.35
CA PHE A 31 13.20 5.37 25.10
C PHE A 31 12.30 4.99 23.93
N SER A 32 12.43 3.79 23.37
CA SER A 32 11.57 3.36 22.28
C SER A 32 10.15 3.17 22.78
N PRO A 33 9.16 3.86 22.19
CA PRO A 33 7.76 3.69 22.59
C PRO A 33 7.30 2.27 22.22
N GLN A 34 6.43 1.73 23.07
CA GLN A 34 5.75 0.48 22.75
C GLN A 34 4.53 0.80 21.89
N TYR A 35 4.48 0.23 20.70
CA TYR A 35 3.36 0.36 19.80
C TYR A 35 2.64 -0.96 19.63
N ILE A 36 1.32 -0.89 19.45
CA ILE A 36 0.53 -2.02 18.97
C ILE A 36 0.52 -1.93 17.44
N TYR A 37 1.16 -2.89 16.76
CA TYR A 37 1.25 -2.91 15.30
C TYR A 37 0.39 -4.02 14.71
N GLY A 38 -0.05 -3.81 13.45
CA GLY A 38 -0.63 -4.86 12.62
C GLY A 38 -1.94 -5.41 13.16
N VAL A 39 -2.73 -4.58 13.82
CA VAL A 39 -4.09 -4.93 14.24
C VAL A 39 -5.03 -4.76 13.06
N HIS A 40 -5.69 -5.85 12.65
CA HIS A 40 -6.67 -5.87 11.57
C HIS A 40 -8.04 -6.29 12.14
N PRO A 41 -9.03 -5.38 12.18
CA PRO A 41 -10.39 -5.72 12.60
C PRO A 41 -10.96 -6.88 11.79
N LEU A 42 -11.71 -7.76 12.45
CA LEU A 42 -12.46 -8.85 11.81
C LEU A 42 -13.92 -8.45 11.61
N ASN A 43 -14.60 -9.14 10.71
CA ASN A 43 -15.98 -8.84 10.30
C ASN A 43 -17.02 -8.96 11.42
N ASP A 44 -16.68 -9.63 12.52
CA ASP A 44 -17.57 -9.72 13.68
C ASP A 44 -17.68 -8.40 14.48
N GLY A 45 -16.79 -7.42 14.20
CA GLY A 45 -16.76 -6.14 14.90
C GLY A 45 -16.27 -6.20 16.36
N GLU A 46 -15.97 -7.40 16.88
CA GLU A 46 -15.58 -7.64 18.29
C GLU A 46 -14.13 -8.13 18.41
N SER A 47 -13.58 -8.67 17.33
CA SER A 47 -12.25 -9.28 17.29
C SER A 47 -11.33 -8.59 16.28
N TYR A 48 -10.04 -8.81 16.48
CA TYR A 48 -8.99 -8.44 15.52
C TYR A 48 -8.03 -9.59 15.29
N SER A 49 -7.38 -9.59 14.14
CA SER A 49 -6.25 -10.46 13.85
C SER A 49 -4.93 -9.71 13.97
N GLN A 50 -3.86 -10.46 14.31
CA GLN A 50 -2.52 -9.91 14.43
C GLN A 50 -1.49 -10.99 14.12
N LEU A 51 -0.40 -10.59 13.43
CA LEU A 51 0.74 -11.46 13.19
C LEU A 51 1.64 -11.48 14.43
N SER A 52 2.07 -12.68 14.85
CA SER A 52 3.05 -12.84 15.93
C SER A 52 4.42 -12.24 15.55
N ALA A 53 5.19 -11.82 16.54
CA ALA A 53 6.49 -11.16 16.33
C ALA A 53 7.51 -12.05 15.58
N ASP A 54 7.41 -13.36 15.76
CA ASP A 54 8.25 -14.33 15.03
C ASP A 54 7.78 -14.62 13.60
N GLY A 55 6.62 -14.07 13.21
CA GLY A 55 6.03 -14.26 11.89
C GLY A 55 5.49 -15.67 11.63
N ARG A 56 5.15 -16.45 12.67
CA ARG A 56 4.73 -17.84 12.52
C ARG A 56 3.25 -18.10 12.75
N ARG A 57 2.55 -17.15 13.42
CA ARG A 57 1.12 -17.30 13.74
C ARG A 57 0.35 -16.04 13.44
N ILE A 58 -0.88 -16.19 12.95
CA ILE A 58 -1.88 -15.12 12.91
C ILE A 58 -2.92 -15.47 13.96
N THR A 59 -3.03 -14.64 14.98
CA THR A 59 -3.94 -14.84 16.10
C THR A 59 -5.21 -14.01 15.95
N ARG A 60 -6.29 -14.47 16.56
CA ARG A 60 -7.51 -13.71 16.78
C ARG A 60 -7.58 -13.30 18.24
N SER A 61 -7.84 -12.04 18.51
CA SER A 61 -7.96 -11.50 19.85
C SER A 61 -9.21 -10.64 20.00
N SER A 62 -9.72 -10.52 21.21
CA SER A 62 -10.89 -9.69 21.51
C SER A 62 -10.51 -8.24 21.72
N PHE A 63 -11.18 -7.29 21.08
CA PHE A 63 -11.03 -5.86 21.37
C PHE A 63 -11.37 -5.50 22.81
N LYS A 64 -12.33 -6.21 23.42
CA LYS A 64 -12.78 -5.94 24.78
C LYS A 64 -11.75 -6.30 25.84
N THR A 65 -11.00 -7.39 25.63
CA THR A 65 -10.11 -7.94 26.68
C THR A 65 -8.63 -7.89 26.29
N GLY A 66 -8.32 -7.72 25.01
CA GLY A 66 -6.97 -7.84 24.46
C GLY A 66 -6.42 -9.28 24.45
N GLN A 67 -7.22 -10.27 24.89
CA GLN A 67 -6.76 -11.64 25.00
C GLN A 67 -6.94 -12.41 23.69
N GLU A 68 -6.01 -13.32 23.40
CA GLU A 68 -6.12 -14.28 22.28
C GLU A 68 -7.31 -15.20 22.49
N THR A 69 -8.17 -15.30 21.47
CA THR A 69 -9.38 -16.13 21.45
C THR A 69 -9.29 -17.26 20.45
N GLY A 70 -8.29 -17.25 19.58
CA GLY A 70 -8.10 -18.29 18.58
C GLY A 70 -6.88 -18.04 17.68
N VAL A 71 -6.63 -18.99 16.80
CA VAL A 71 -5.53 -18.97 15.83
C VAL A 71 -6.12 -19.14 14.43
N LEU A 72 -5.85 -18.17 13.55
CA LEU A 72 -6.29 -18.19 12.16
C LEU A 72 -5.29 -18.88 11.23
N PHE A 73 -4.00 -18.75 11.55
CA PHE A 73 -2.89 -19.40 10.85
C PHE A 73 -1.82 -19.81 11.84
N ASP A 74 -1.29 -21.02 11.68
CA ASP A 74 -0.18 -21.55 12.46
C ASP A 74 0.77 -22.28 11.50
N LEU A 75 1.96 -21.75 11.30
CA LEU A 75 2.91 -22.26 10.33
C LEU A 75 3.36 -23.71 10.62
N ASP A 76 3.38 -24.10 11.92
CA ASP A 76 3.78 -25.45 12.31
C ASP A 76 2.69 -26.50 12.01
N LYS A 77 1.44 -26.06 11.83
CA LYS A 77 0.29 -26.92 11.53
C LYS A 77 -0.16 -26.82 10.07
N ALA A 78 0.14 -25.70 9.42
CA ALA A 78 -0.24 -25.47 8.04
C ALA A 78 0.50 -26.42 7.09
N ARG A 79 -0.18 -26.84 6.04
CA ARG A 79 0.36 -27.78 5.05
C ARG A 79 0.54 -27.05 3.72
N GLY A 80 1.72 -27.17 3.13
CA GLY A 80 2.01 -26.54 1.83
C GLY A 80 3.10 -27.27 1.07
N THR A 81 3.24 -26.94 -0.21
CA THR A 81 4.28 -27.51 -1.09
C THR A 81 5.64 -26.87 -0.87
N ALA A 82 5.68 -25.61 -0.44
CA ALA A 82 6.90 -24.89 -0.12
C ALA A 82 7.13 -24.87 1.40
N LYS A 83 8.38 -25.03 1.83
CA LYS A 83 8.73 -24.85 3.25
C LYS A 83 8.89 -23.36 3.52
N LEU A 84 7.98 -22.79 4.32
CA LEU A 84 8.09 -21.43 4.84
C LEU A 84 8.77 -21.45 6.20
N GLU A 85 9.63 -20.47 6.46
CA GLU A 85 10.27 -20.30 7.79
C GLU A 85 9.49 -19.29 8.63
N ARG A 86 9.01 -18.25 7.98
CA ARG A 86 8.18 -17.18 8.56
C ARG A 86 7.39 -16.47 7.46
N ILE A 87 6.40 -15.71 7.86
CA ILE A 87 5.74 -14.74 6.98
C ILE A 87 6.05 -13.31 7.43
N ASP A 88 6.08 -12.37 6.49
CA ASP A 88 6.40 -10.96 6.71
C ASP A 88 5.13 -10.10 6.89
N GLY A 89 3.97 -10.68 6.62
CA GLY A 89 2.68 -10.02 6.70
C GLY A 89 1.60 -10.87 6.05
N TYR A 90 0.37 -10.36 6.07
CA TYR A 90 -0.77 -11.07 5.51
C TYR A 90 -1.88 -10.10 5.05
N ILE A 91 -2.79 -10.61 4.21
CA ILE A 91 -4.01 -9.94 3.78
C ILE A 91 -5.16 -10.95 3.89
N MET A 92 -6.22 -10.60 4.61
CA MET A 92 -7.43 -11.43 4.71
C MET A 92 -8.31 -11.24 3.48
N SER A 93 -8.95 -12.31 3.01
CA SER A 93 -10.06 -12.18 2.06
C SER A 93 -11.27 -11.50 2.72
N PRO A 94 -12.16 -10.82 1.95
CA PRO A 94 -13.31 -10.14 2.52
C PRO A 94 -14.25 -11.04 3.35
N ASP A 95 -14.33 -12.32 3.03
CA ASP A 95 -15.11 -13.33 3.76
C ASP A 95 -14.31 -14.06 4.87
N GLU A 96 -13.05 -13.66 5.10
CA GLU A 96 -12.12 -14.21 6.10
C GLU A 96 -11.80 -15.71 5.94
N LYS A 97 -12.15 -16.32 4.81
CA LYS A 97 -11.90 -17.75 4.56
C LYS A 97 -10.53 -18.03 3.95
N LYS A 98 -9.89 -17.02 3.36
CA LYS A 98 -8.57 -17.14 2.75
C LYS A 98 -7.65 -16.05 3.28
N ILE A 99 -6.35 -16.37 3.30
CA ILE A 99 -5.31 -15.42 3.71
C ILE A 99 -4.20 -15.43 2.65
N LEU A 100 -3.83 -14.27 2.15
CA LEU A 100 -2.57 -14.10 1.43
C LEU A 100 -1.44 -13.96 2.45
N LEU A 101 -0.55 -14.93 2.48
CA LEU A 101 0.66 -14.94 3.30
C LEU A 101 1.79 -14.28 2.50
N ARG A 102 2.35 -13.20 3.02
CA ARG A 102 3.45 -12.45 2.40
C ARG A 102 4.79 -12.96 2.91
N THR A 103 5.72 -13.23 2.00
CA THR A 103 7.08 -13.71 2.31
C THR A 103 8.10 -13.05 1.41
N LYS A 104 9.38 -13.11 1.78
CA LYS A 104 10.52 -12.63 0.97
C LYS A 104 10.31 -11.20 0.46
N THR A 105 9.91 -10.32 1.35
CA THR A 105 9.59 -8.94 1.02
C THR A 105 10.85 -8.13 0.74
N THR A 106 10.90 -7.50 -0.45
CA THR A 106 11.96 -6.58 -0.87
C THR A 106 11.34 -5.21 -1.15
N PRO A 107 11.72 -4.14 -0.44
CA PRO A 107 11.24 -2.80 -0.71
C PRO A 107 11.60 -2.34 -2.12
N VAL A 108 10.69 -1.62 -2.79
CA VAL A 108 10.94 -0.94 -4.07
C VAL A 108 11.10 0.55 -3.81
N TYR A 109 10.09 1.16 -3.21
CA TYR A 109 10.12 2.54 -2.72
C TYR A 109 9.70 2.55 -1.24
N ARG A 110 9.18 3.67 -0.74
CA ARG A 110 8.77 3.80 0.66
C ARG A 110 7.60 2.88 1.03
N ARG A 111 6.67 2.63 0.10
CA ARG A 111 5.40 1.93 0.35
C ARG A 111 5.24 0.66 -0.48
N THR A 112 5.75 0.66 -1.70
CA THR A 112 5.69 -0.52 -2.56
C THR A 112 6.81 -1.50 -2.25
N SER A 113 6.48 -2.76 -2.35
CA SER A 113 7.43 -3.87 -2.19
C SER A 113 7.08 -5.02 -3.12
N LEU A 114 8.10 -5.73 -3.55
CA LEU A 114 7.99 -7.04 -4.16
C LEU A 114 7.97 -8.09 -3.06
N ALA A 115 7.11 -9.10 -3.19
CA ALA A 115 7.07 -10.21 -2.27
C ALA A 115 6.53 -11.47 -2.94
N VAL A 116 6.81 -12.64 -2.37
CA VAL A 116 6.20 -13.90 -2.79
C VAL A 116 4.98 -14.14 -1.91
N TYR A 117 3.83 -14.33 -2.54
CA TYR A 117 2.58 -14.57 -1.83
C TYR A 117 2.11 -16.02 -1.98
N TYR A 118 1.56 -16.53 -0.89
CA TYR A 118 0.88 -17.82 -0.85
C TYR A 118 -0.57 -17.60 -0.46
N ILE A 119 -1.47 -18.36 -1.06
CA ILE A 119 -2.87 -18.39 -0.67
C ILE A 119 -3.09 -19.52 0.35
N TYR A 120 -3.58 -19.18 1.53
CA TYR A 120 -3.92 -20.11 2.60
C TYR A 120 -5.43 -20.20 2.76
N ASP A 121 -5.94 -21.42 2.78
CA ASP A 121 -7.33 -21.72 3.06
C ASP A 121 -7.50 -22.03 4.54
N VAL A 122 -8.28 -21.21 5.24
CA VAL A 122 -8.44 -21.30 6.71
C VAL A 122 -9.15 -22.60 7.11
N ALA A 123 -10.11 -23.09 6.31
CA ALA A 123 -10.91 -24.26 6.64
C ALA A 123 -10.11 -25.56 6.54
N ASN A 124 -9.25 -25.69 5.53
CA ASN A 124 -8.52 -26.94 5.30
C ASN A 124 -7.05 -26.88 5.77
N GLY A 125 -6.55 -25.71 6.18
CA GLY A 125 -5.21 -25.54 6.70
C GLY A 125 -4.10 -25.73 5.66
N LYS A 126 -4.39 -25.50 4.37
CA LYS A 126 -3.44 -25.65 3.28
C LYS A 126 -3.04 -24.30 2.68
N TYR A 127 -1.78 -24.18 2.29
CA TYR A 127 -1.30 -23.04 1.51
C TYR A 127 -0.57 -23.51 0.25
N GLU A 128 -0.66 -22.69 -0.80
CA GLU A 128 -0.02 -22.91 -2.09
C GLU A 128 0.43 -21.56 -2.68
N PRO A 129 1.40 -21.53 -3.59
CA PRO A 129 1.81 -20.29 -4.25
C PRO A 129 0.61 -19.59 -4.89
N LEU A 130 0.51 -18.26 -4.73
CA LEU A 130 -0.46 -17.47 -5.48
C LEU A 130 -0.15 -17.48 -6.98
N SER A 131 1.14 -17.47 -7.31
CA SER A 131 1.66 -17.46 -8.68
C SER A 131 3.04 -18.10 -8.73
N GLU A 132 3.30 -18.84 -9.80
CA GLU A 132 4.62 -19.42 -10.10
C GLU A 132 5.52 -18.47 -10.91
N GLY A 133 4.98 -17.33 -11.35
CA GLY A 133 5.67 -16.40 -12.26
C GLY A 133 6.65 -15.43 -11.58
N GLY A 134 6.95 -15.61 -10.31
CA GLY A 134 7.86 -14.73 -9.54
C GLY A 134 7.16 -13.78 -8.57
N PRO A 135 7.91 -12.84 -7.96
CA PRO A 135 7.38 -11.92 -6.95
C PRO A 135 6.24 -11.04 -7.47
N GLN A 136 5.31 -10.73 -6.57
CA GLN A 136 4.14 -9.90 -6.86
C GLN A 136 4.20 -8.58 -6.07
N MET A 137 3.51 -7.57 -6.57
CA MET A 137 3.38 -6.25 -5.93
C MET A 137 1.91 -5.93 -5.70
N SER A 138 1.61 -5.41 -4.51
CA SER A 138 0.31 -4.82 -4.13
C SER A 138 -0.93 -5.71 -4.40
N PRO A 139 -0.95 -7.00 -4.00
CA PRO A 139 -2.07 -7.87 -4.28
C PRO A 139 -3.36 -7.38 -3.59
N LEU A 140 -4.50 -7.66 -4.25
CA LEU A 140 -5.83 -7.28 -3.80
C LEU A 140 -6.81 -8.41 -4.10
N PHE A 141 -7.57 -8.85 -3.10
CA PHE A 141 -8.73 -9.69 -3.32
C PHE A 141 -9.86 -8.93 -4.01
N SER A 142 -10.60 -9.60 -4.88
CA SER A 142 -11.91 -9.14 -5.31
C SER A 142 -12.89 -9.13 -4.13
N PRO A 143 -13.95 -8.30 -4.14
CA PRO A 143 -14.97 -8.26 -3.07
C PRO A 143 -15.58 -9.61 -2.71
N ASP A 144 -15.75 -10.52 -3.67
CA ASP A 144 -16.26 -11.88 -3.46
C ASP A 144 -15.20 -12.89 -2.98
N GLY A 145 -13.93 -12.46 -2.84
CA GLY A 145 -12.82 -13.29 -2.37
C GLY A 145 -12.38 -14.41 -3.33
N ASN A 146 -12.82 -14.38 -4.60
CA ASN A 146 -12.57 -15.47 -5.56
C ASN A 146 -11.47 -15.14 -6.58
N VAL A 147 -11.04 -13.90 -6.65
CA VAL A 147 -9.98 -13.44 -7.53
C VAL A 147 -8.97 -12.61 -6.74
N VAL A 148 -7.70 -12.74 -7.07
CA VAL A 148 -6.64 -11.83 -6.59
C VAL A 148 -6.03 -11.14 -7.80
N ALA A 149 -6.00 -9.80 -7.77
CA ALA A 149 -5.23 -9.00 -8.73
C ALA A 149 -3.91 -8.59 -8.10
N PHE A 150 -2.85 -8.50 -8.89
CA PHE A 150 -1.54 -7.99 -8.48
C PHE A 150 -0.76 -7.44 -9.67
N ALA A 151 0.31 -6.69 -9.39
CA ALA A 151 1.25 -6.27 -10.42
C ALA A 151 2.53 -7.11 -10.39
N ARG A 152 3.10 -7.36 -11.57
CA ARG A 152 4.41 -7.97 -11.79
C ARG A 152 4.98 -7.43 -13.10
N ASP A 153 6.25 -7.06 -13.10
CA ASP A 153 6.95 -6.50 -14.26
C ASP A 153 6.17 -5.34 -14.94
N ASN A 154 5.63 -4.44 -14.09
CA ASN A 154 4.82 -3.29 -14.48
C ASN A 154 3.50 -3.62 -15.20
N ASN A 155 3.07 -4.88 -15.16
CA ASN A 155 1.81 -5.36 -15.73
C ASN A 155 0.88 -5.88 -14.64
N LEU A 156 -0.41 -5.82 -14.92
CA LEU A 156 -1.45 -6.40 -14.08
C LEU A 156 -1.73 -7.85 -14.44
N PHE A 157 -1.94 -8.65 -13.40
CA PHE A 157 -2.33 -10.06 -13.45
C PHE A 157 -3.52 -10.30 -12.54
N ILE A 158 -4.30 -11.31 -12.85
CA ILE A 158 -5.35 -11.84 -11.97
C ILE A 158 -5.15 -13.35 -11.80
N VAL A 159 -5.46 -13.85 -10.61
CA VAL A 159 -5.52 -15.28 -10.29
C VAL A 159 -6.94 -15.62 -9.87
N LYS A 160 -7.57 -16.59 -10.55
CA LYS A 160 -8.91 -17.12 -10.25
C LYS A 160 -8.78 -18.31 -9.31
N LEU A 161 -9.06 -18.10 -8.02
CA LEU A 161 -8.82 -19.08 -6.96
C LEU A 161 -9.72 -20.33 -7.05
N LEU A 162 -10.94 -20.19 -7.58
CA LEU A 162 -11.87 -21.33 -7.77
C LEU A 162 -11.46 -22.29 -8.90
N TYR A 163 -10.47 -21.92 -9.71
CA TYR A 163 -10.03 -22.67 -10.88
C TYR A 163 -8.57 -23.09 -10.76
N GLY A 164 -8.17 -23.59 -9.59
CA GLY A 164 -6.81 -24.07 -9.36
C GLY A 164 -5.77 -22.96 -9.50
N ASN A 165 -6.06 -21.77 -9.00
CA ASN A 165 -5.19 -20.58 -9.10
C ASN A 165 -4.78 -20.22 -10.53
N ALA A 166 -5.74 -20.29 -11.47
CA ALA A 166 -5.49 -19.96 -12.86
C ALA A 166 -5.12 -18.49 -13.03
N GLU A 167 -3.86 -18.23 -13.40
CA GLU A 167 -3.32 -16.90 -13.66
C GLU A 167 -3.67 -16.42 -15.07
N THR A 168 -3.98 -15.14 -15.19
CA THR A 168 -4.20 -14.45 -16.47
C THR A 168 -3.49 -13.10 -16.44
N GLN A 169 -2.69 -12.80 -17.43
CA GLN A 169 -2.12 -11.48 -17.64
C GLN A 169 -3.18 -10.55 -18.25
N VAL A 170 -3.37 -9.38 -17.62
CA VAL A 170 -4.38 -8.37 -18.00
C VAL A 170 -3.79 -7.32 -18.93
N THR A 171 -2.57 -6.85 -18.63
CA THR A 171 -1.86 -5.85 -19.43
C THR A 171 -0.53 -6.40 -19.93
N THR A 172 -0.04 -5.91 -21.08
CA THR A 172 1.18 -6.43 -21.74
C THR A 172 2.15 -5.34 -22.17
N ASP A 173 1.81 -4.08 -21.94
CA ASP A 173 2.60 -2.93 -22.37
C ASP A 173 3.47 -2.35 -21.23
N GLY A 174 3.42 -2.97 -20.05
CA GLY A 174 4.23 -2.58 -18.90
C GLY A 174 5.72 -2.77 -19.18
N LYS A 175 6.51 -1.74 -18.90
CA LYS A 175 7.95 -1.75 -19.11
C LYS A 175 8.61 -0.76 -18.13
N ARG A 176 9.68 -1.18 -17.48
CA ARG A 176 10.43 -0.36 -16.54
C ARG A 176 10.88 0.95 -17.18
N ASN A 177 10.66 2.07 -16.48
CA ASN A 177 10.99 3.43 -16.92
C ASN A 177 10.24 3.89 -18.18
N GLU A 178 9.16 3.20 -18.55
CA GLU A 178 8.28 3.57 -19.67
C GLU A 178 6.80 3.54 -19.28
N VAL A 179 6.26 2.36 -18.92
CA VAL A 179 4.84 2.19 -18.66
C VAL A 179 4.63 1.37 -17.40
N LEU A 180 3.79 1.89 -16.50
CA LEU A 180 3.36 1.21 -15.28
C LEU A 180 1.85 1.01 -15.32
N ASN A 181 1.38 -0.20 -15.06
CA ASN A 181 -0.04 -0.52 -14.98
C ASN A 181 -0.44 -0.87 -13.55
N GLY A 182 -1.32 -0.06 -12.95
CA GLY A 182 -1.90 -0.32 -11.63
C GLY A 182 -0.97 -0.14 -10.43
N ILE A 183 0.30 0.13 -10.66
CA ILE A 183 1.25 0.56 -9.62
C ILE A 183 1.63 2.01 -9.87
N PRO A 184 1.77 2.82 -8.81
CA PRO A 184 2.11 4.22 -8.96
C PRO A 184 3.55 4.39 -9.46
N ASP A 185 3.80 5.50 -10.18
CA ASP A 185 5.13 6.02 -10.35
C ASP A 185 5.66 6.61 -9.03
N TRP A 186 6.93 7.02 -9.02
CA TRP A 186 7.55 7.54 -7.80
C TRP A 186 6.79 8.73 -7.20
N VAL A 187 6.32 9.68 -8.03
CA VAL A 187 5.59 10.88 -7.56
C VAL A 187 4.28 10.50 -6.90
N ASN A 188 3.48 9.63 -7.55
CA ASN A 188 2.18 9.23 -7.02
C ASN A 188 2.32 8.38 -5.75
N GLU A 189 3.38 7.57 -5.63
CA GLU A 189 3.66 6.82 -4.40
C GLU A 189 4.06 7.75 -3.27
N GLU A 190 5.03 8.62 -3.50
CA GLU A 190 5.63 9.44 -2.45
C GLU A 190 4.70 10.56 -2.01
N GLU A 191 4.15 11.33 -2.97
CA GLU A 191 3.36 12.54 -2.69
C GLU A 191 1.91 12.23 -2.32
N PHE A 192 1.32 11.19 -2.90
CA PHE A 192 -0.09 10.85 -2.64
C PHE A 192 -0.27 9.61 -1.76
N SER A 193 0.80 9.08 -1.19
CA SER A 193 0.76 7.96 -0.23
C SER A 193 0.00 6.75 -0.76
N THR A 194 0.15 6.42 -2.05
CA THR A 194 -0.49 5.26 -2.65
C THR A 194 0.53 4.20 -3.06
N ALA A 195 0.25 2.93 -2.78
CA ALA A 195 1.05 1.79 -3.19
C ALA A 195 0.34 0.90 -4.22
N ARG A 196 -0.91 1.26 -4.56
CA ARG A 196 -1.74 0.54 -5.50
C ARG A 196 -2.67 1.52 -6.22
N SER A 197 -2.73 1.42 -7.53
CA SER A 197 -3.56 2.26 -8.39
C SER A 197 -4.51 1.41 -9.23
N PHE A 198 -5.09 0.36 -8.62
CA PHE A 198 -6.17 -0.46 -9.19
C PHE A 198 -7.15 -0.89 -8.11
N ASP A 199 -8.38 -1.15 -8.52
CA ASP A 199 -9.43 -1.65 -7.65
C ASP A 199 -10.47 -2.45 -8.44
N PHE A 200 -11.23 -3.30 -7.73
CA PHE A 200 -12.35 -4.05 -8.30
C PHE A 200 -13.65 -3.27 -8.17
N THR A 201 -14.62 -3.58 -9.04
CA THR A 201 -16.02 -3.21 -8.82
C THR A 201 -16.65 -4.09 -7.74
N ALA A 202 -17.67 -3.58 -7.05
CA ALA A 202 -18.36 -4.28 -5.94
C ALA A 202 -18.86 -5.69 -6.31
N ASP A 203 -19.24 -5.89 -7.57
CA ASP A 203 -19.69 -7.20 -8.08
C ASP A 203 -18.55 -8.12 -8.54
N SER A 204 -17.31 -7.73 -8.32
CA SER A 204 -16.09 -8.48 -8.67
C SER A 204 -15.93 -8.79 -10.16
N LYS A 205 -16.64 -8.07 -11.04
CA LYS A 205 -16.63 -8.38 -12.48
C LYS A 205 -15.67 -7.53 -13.30
N MET A 206 -15.29 -6.36 -12.78
CA MET A 206 -14.37 -5.47 -13.45
C MET A 206 -13.15 -5.20 -12.57
N LEU A 207 -11.97 -5.15 -13.20
CA LEU A 207 -10.74 -4.59 -12.60
C LEU A 207 -10.48 -3.25 -13.27
N CYS A 208 -10.32 -2.19 -12.48
CA CYS A 208 -10.05 -0.83 -12.96
C CYS A 208 -8.67 -0.39 -12.50
N TRP A 209 -7.93 0.35 -13.33
CA TRP A 209 -6.59 0.80 -12.95
C TRP A 209 -6.18 2.12 -13.61
N VAL A 210 -5.18 2.74 -13.02
CA VAL A 210 -4.42 3.85 -13.60
C VAL A 210 -3.21 3.30 -14.34
N ARG A 211 -3.00 3.75 -15.56
CA ARG A 211 -1.82 3.52 -16.37
C ARG A 211 -1.00 4.80 -16.39
N TYR A 212 0.26 4.70 -16.02
CA TYR A 212 1.24 5.78 -16.03
C TYR A 212 2.20 5.57 -17.20
N ASP A 213 2.34 6.58 -18.05
CA ASP A 213 3.36 6.62 -19.10
C ASP A 213 4.44 7.61 -18.68
N GLU A 214 5.53 7.07 -18.14
CA GLU A 214 6.68 7.82 -17.65
C GLU A 214 7.83 7.91 -18.68
N SER A 215 7.57 7.53 -19.94
CA SER A 215 8.59 7.50 -20.99
C SER A 215 9.29 8.86 -21.19
N LYS A 216 8.55 9.96 -21.00
CA LYS A 216 9.05 11.34 -21.11
C LYS A 216 9.55 11.93 -19.78
N VAL A 217 9.36 11.24 -18.67
CA VAL A 217 9.88 11.70 -17.37
C VAL A 217 11.40 11.58 -17.37
N PRO A 218 12.14 12.59 -16.89
CA PRO A 218 13.60 12.51 -16.80
C PRO A 218 14.08 11.37 -15.91
N VAL A 219 15.21 10.78 -16.27
CA VAL A 219 15.89 9.76 -15.47
C VAL A 219 16.75 10.44 -14.42
N TYR A 220 16.54 10.07 -13.17
CA TYR A 220 17.43 10.41 -12.07
C TYR A 220 18.37 9.24 -11.80
N ARG A 221 19.66 9.52 -11.73
CA ARG A 221 20.70 8.51 -11.53
C ARG A 221 21.20 8.59 -10.10
N MET A 222 20.72 7.68 -9.24
CA MET A 222 21.13 7.62 -7.85
C MET A 222 22.46 6.85 -7.74
N GLN A 223 23.42 7.43 -7.05
CA GLN A 223 24.65 6.72 -6.72
C GLN A 223 24.40 5.69 -5.62
N MET A 224 24.85 4.47 -5.86
CA MET A 224 24.79 3.37 -4.91
C MET A 224 26.19 3.07 -4.39
N PHE A 225 26.28 2.88 -3.07
CA PHE A 225 27.55 2.62 -2.38
C PHE A 225 27.61 1.15 -1.95
N GLU A 226 28.81 0.57 -2.04
CA GLU A 226 29.10 -0.75 -1.47
C GLU A 226 29.10 -0.72 0.06
N GLY A 227 29.02 -1.89 0.69
CA GLY A 227 29.11 -2.03 2.13
C GLY A 227 28.40 -3.25 2.69
N MET A 228 28.48 -3.45 3.99
CA MET A 228 27.89 -4.61 4.68
C MET A 228 26.34 -4.62 4.67
N LYS A 229 25.71 -3.48 4.41
CA LYS A 229 24.25 -3.35 4.32
C LYS A 229 23.89 -2.44 3.14
N PRO A 230 24.19 -2.85 1.90
CA PRO A 230 23.83 -2.06 0.73
C PRO A 230 22.31 -1.97 0.59
N ALA A 231 21.84 -0.91 -0.06
CA ALA A 231 20.40 -0.78 -0.37
C ALA A 231 19.92 -1.89 -1.33
N LEU A 232 20.80 -2.34 -2.24
CA LEU A 232 20.57 -3.47 -3.14
C LEU A 232 21.78 -4.42 -3.05
N GLU A 233 21.52 -5.71 -3.00
CA GLU A 233 22.55 -6.76 -2.84
C GLU A 233 23.59 -6.73 -3.96
N GLU A 234 23.20 -6.33 -5.18
CA GLU A 234 24.11 -6.20 -6.32
C GLU A 234 25.25 -5.17 -6.10
N TYR A 235 25.09 -4.29 -5.11
CA TYR A 235 26.12 -3.29 -4.73
C TYR A 235 26.88 -3.67 -3.46
N ALA A 236 26.83 -4.94 -3.03
CA ALA A 236 27.53 -5.36 -1.81
C ALA A 236 29.05 -5.23 -1.92
N GLU A 237 29.62 -5.49 -3.10
CA GLU A 237 31.05 -5.51 -3.33
C GLU A 237 31.57 -4.30 -4.12
N TYR A 238 30.76 -3.76 -5.00
CA TYR A 238 31.15 -2.66 -5.89
C TYR A 238 30.07 -1.58 -5.92
N PRO A 239 30.46 -0.27 -5.90
CA PRO A 239 29.51 0.81 -6.09
C PRO A 239 28.94 0.83 -7.50
N GLY A 240 27.78 1.47 -7.68
CA GLY A 240 27.12 1.58 -8.97
C GLY A 240 26.13 2.72 -9.02
N THR A 241 25.22 2.65 -9.98
CA THR A 241 24.12 3.61 -10.12
C THR A 241 22.81 2.91 -10.32
N TYR A 242 21.76 3.43 -9.69
CA TYR A 242 20.40 2.98 -9.87
C TYR A 242 19.60 4.07 -10.58
N ASP A 243 19.15 3.77 -11.78
CA ASP A 243 18.40 4.70 -12.63
C ASP A 243 16.90 4.50 -12.45
N TYR A 244 16.17 5.57 -12.16
CA TYR A 244 14.71 5.57 -12.07
C TYR A 244 14.13 6.90 -12.53
N LYS A 245 12.82 6.89 -12.86
CA LYS A 245 12.13 8.10 -13.29
C LYS A 245 11.81 8.99 -12.11
N TYR A 246 12.31 10.23 -12.14
CA TYR A 246 12.11 11.20 -11.08
C TYR A 246 12.01 12.60 -11.65
N PRO A 247 10.82 13.18 -11.72
CA PRO A 247 10.67 14.56 -12.18
C PRO A 247 11.01 15.51 -11.02
N ILE A 248 12.12 16.21 -11.12
CA ILE A 248 12.38 17.33 -10.22
C ILE A 248 11.39 18.46 -10.48
N ALA A 249 11.31 19.44 -9.56
CA ALA A 249 10.36 20.54 -9.68
C ALA A 249 10.48 21.26 -11.03
N GLY A 250 9.35 21.39 -11.73
CA GLY A 250 9.27 22.00 -13.07
C GLY A 250 9.41 21.03 -14.25
N GLU A 251 9.86 19.81 -14.02
CA GLU A 251 10.04 18.81 -15.07
C GLU A 251 8.72 18.08 -15.44
N THR A 252 8.78 17.33 -16.54
CA THR A 252 7.65 16.60 -17.11
C THR A 252 7.21 15.46 -16.17
N ASN A 253 5.91 15.40 -15.84
CA ASN A 253 5.28 14.29 -15.15
C ASN A 253 4.93 13.14 -16.10
N SER A 254 4.59 11.98 -15.51
CA SER A 254 3.94 10.88 -16.23
C SER A 254 2.61 11.33 -16.84
N SER A 255 2.32 10.89 -18.03
CA SER A 255 0.97 11.00 -18.59
C SER A 255 0.11 9.88 -18.05
N VAL A 256 -1.05 10.19 -17.48
CA VAL A 256 -1.93 9.21 -16.84
C VAL A 256 -3.19 8.95 -17.65
N SER A 257 -3.65 7.70 -17.62
CA SER A 257 -4.93 7.29 -18.20
C SER A 257 -5.56 6.18 -17.36
N LEU A 258 -6.88 6.05 -17.44
CA LEU A 258 -7.64 5.06 -16.68
C LEU A 258 -8.24 4.02 -17.60
N HIS A 259 -8.29 2.80 -17.11
CA HIS A 259 -8.75 1.65 -17.85
C HIS A 259 -9.60 0.73 -16.99
N SER A 260 -10.44 -0.08 -17.61
CA SER A 260 -11.16 -1.19 -16.99
C SER A 260 -10.99 -2.46 -17.83
N TYR A 261 -11.02 -3.60 -17.14
CA TYR A 261 -10.98 -4.94 -17.74
C TYR A 261 -12.16 -5.75 -17.23
N ASP A 262 -12.94 -6.30 -18.14
CA ASP A 262 -14.03 -7.21 -17.81
C ASP A 262 -13.48 -8.63 -17.65
N LEU A 263 -13.65 -9.21 -16.45
CA LEU A 263 -13.09 -10.52 -16.10
C LEU A 263 -13.73 -11.69 -16.87
N GLN A 264 -14.94 -11.49 -17.39
CA GLN A 264 -15.67 -12.50 -18.15
C GLN A 264 -15.34 -12.44 -19.62
N SER A 265 -15.54 -11.27 -20.24
CA SER A 265 -15.30 -11.07 -21.69
C SER A 265 -13.84 -10.87 -22.04
N ARG A 266 -12.99 -10.57 -21.06
CA ARG A 266 -11.57 -10.20 -21.18
C ARG A 266 -11.33 -8.92 -22.03
N ALA A 267 -12.35 -8.09 -22.13
CA ALA A 267 -12.26 -6.84 -22.87
C ALA A 267 -11.69 -5.71 -22.00
N THR A 268 -10.75 -4.96 -22.54
CA THR A 268 -10.20 -3.74 -21.94
C THR A 268 -10.86 -2.52 -22.56
N ARG A 269 -11.15 -1.52 -21.71
CA ARG A 269 -11.71 -0.24 -22.13
C ARG A 269 -10.95 0.91 -21.46
N ARG A 270 -10.73 1.99 -22.22
CA ARG A 270 -10.29 3.25 -21.65
C ARG A 270 -11.49 3.97 -21.01
N LEU A 271 -11.31 4.50 -19.80
CA LEU A 271 -12.31 5.31 -19.10
C LEU A 271 -12.14 6.78 -19.47
N ALA A 272 -13.26 7.46 -19.79
CA ALA A 272 -13.25 8.84 -20.27
C ALA A 272 -13.21 9.86 -19.11
N VAL A 273 -12.24 9.69 -18.20
CA VAL A 273 -12.01 10.62 -17.08
C VAL A 273 -11.19 11.80 -17.60
N PRO A 274 -11.66 13.04 -17.43
CA PRO A 274 -10.89 14.23 -17.77
C PRO A 274 -9.71 14.38 -16.79
N VAL A 275 -8.51 14.19 -17.28
CA VAL A 275 -7.26 14.43 -16.55
C VAL A 275 -6.43 15.43 -17.36
N ASP A 276 -5.89 16.45 -16.70
CA ASP A 276 -4.99 17.40 -17.36
C ASP A 276 -3.74 16.65 -17.87
N SER A 277 -3.14 17.11 -18.96
CA SER A 277 -2.01 16.41 -19.61
C SER A 277 -0.79 16.20 -18.70
N ASP A 278 -0.65 17.02 -17.66
CA ASP A 278 0.38 17.01 -16.64
C ASP A 278 -0.19 16.85 -15.22
N GLY A 279 -1.49 16.49 -15.12
CA GLY A 279 -2.21 16.30 -13.87
C GLY A 279 -1.97 14.93 -13.25
N TYR A 280 -2.63 14.69 -12.13
CA TYR A 280 -2.48 13.50 -11.31
C TYR A 280 -3.81 12.75 -11.12
N VAL A 281 -3.71 11.47 -10.76
CA VAL A 281 -4.81 10.65 -10.28
C VAL A 281 -4.44 10.08 -8.90
N PRO A 282 -4.60 10.88 -7.83
CA PRO A 282 -4.21 10.46 -6.48
C PRO A 282 -4.95 9.23 -5.98
N ARG A 283 -6.22 9.04 -6.37
CA ARG A 283 -7.07 7.94 -5.89
C ARG A 283 -7.96 7.37 -6.97
N ILE A 284 -8.06 6.04 -6.91
CA ILE A 284 -9.07 5.23 -7.58
C ILE A 284 -9.65 4.28 -6.53
N VAL A 285 -10.97 4.28 -6.34
CA VAL A 285 -11.64 3.53 -5.27
C VAL A 285 -12.94 2.92 -5.78
N GLY A 286 -13.09 1.60 -5.60
CA GLY A 286 -14.38 0.94 -5.78
C GLY A 286 -15.42 1.48 -4.79
N THR A 287 -16.68 1.57 -5.22
CA THR A 287 -17.80 1.91 -4.35
C THR A 287 -18.66 0.66 -4.10
N SER A 288 -19.66 0.75 -3.24
CA SER A 288 -20.66 -0.33 -3.07
C SER A 288 -21.55 -0.54 -4.31
N ASP A 289 -21.60 0.43 -5.22
CA ASP A 289 -22.32 0.32 -6.49
C ASP A 289 -21.37 -0.16 -7.61
N PRO A 290 -21.59 -1.35 -8.21
CA PRO A 290 -20.69 -1.87 -9.25
C PRO A 290 -20.66 -1.03 -10.54
N GLU A 291 -21.57 -0.10 -10.71
CA GLU A 291 -21.59 0.84 -11.83
C GLU A 291 -20.88 2.17 -11.52
N ARG A 292 -20.28 2.29 -10.32
CA ARG A 292 -19.61 3.51 -9.87
C ARG A 292 -18.22 3.20 -9.32
N LEU A 293 -17.24 3.73 -10.01
CA LEU A 293 -15.87 3.84 -9.55
C LEU A 293 -15.59 5.29 -9.20
N ALA A 294 -15.09 5.57 -8.02
CA ALA A 294 -14.66 6.90 -7.65
C ALA A 294 -13.22 7.15 -8.12
N VAL A 295 -13.02 8.26 -8.81
CA VAL A 295 -11.71 8.69 -9.31
C VAL A 295 -11.47 10.13 -8.90
N VAL A 296 -10.38 10.36 -8.18
CA VAL A 296 -9.92 11.71 -7.84
C VAL A 296 -8.86 12.13 -8.83
N THR A 297 -9.03 13.28 -9.44
CA THR A 297 -8.01 13.93 -10.26
C THR A 297 -7.54 15.23 -9.60
N LEU A 298 -6.30 15.59 -9.82
CA LEU A 298 -5.69 16.80 -9.29
C LEU A 298 -4.90 17.48 -10.41
N ASN A 299 -5.04 18.78 -10.55
CA ASN A 299 -4.24 19.52 -11.53
C ASN A 299 -2.78 19.68 -11.05
N ARG A 300 -1.86 20.05 -11.95
CA ARG A 300 -0.43 20.21 -11.65
C ARG A 300 -0.16 21.19 -10.51
N HIS A 301 -0.91 22.28 -10.42
CA HIS A 301 -0.76 23.27 -9.35
C HIS A 301 -1.36 22.82 -8.01
N GLN A 302 -2.02 21.66 -7.97
CA GLN A 302 -2.63 21.08 -6.77
C GLN A 302 -3.63 22.03 -6.07
N ASN A 303 -4.30 22.85 -6.85
CA ASN A 303 -5.29 23.82 -6.37
C ASN A 303 -6.69 23.58 -6.94
N ARG A 304 -6.86 22.53 -7.77
CA ARG A 304 -8.16 22.03 -8.26
C ARG A 304 -8.18 20.51 -8.18
N MET A 305 -9.10 20.01 -7.38
CA MET A 305 -9.43 18.59 -7.25
C MET A 305 -10.81 18.34 -7.85
N ASP A 306 -10.94 17.31 -8.65
CA ASP A 306 -12.20 16.82 -9.18
C ASP A 306 -12.43 15.38 -8.75
N LEU A 307 -13.60 15.08 -8.18
CA LEU A 307 -14.08 13.74 -7.92
C LEU A 307 -15.05 13.35 -9.03
N TYR A 308 -14.71 12.30 -9.76
CA TYR A 308 -15.56 11.70 -10.78
C TYR A 308 -16.16 10.39 -10.32
N MET A 309 -17.46 10.19 -10.59
CA MET A 309 -18.09 8.87 -10.59
C MET A 309 -18.06 8.33 -12.02
N VAL A 310 -17.39 7.19 -12.18
CA VAL A 310 -17.11 6.59 -13.48
C VAL A 310 -17.83 5.26 -13.58
N ASN A 311 -18.57 5.03 -14.68
CA ASN A 311 -19.12 3.71 -14.95
C ASN A 311 -18.05 2.83 -15.63
N PRO A 312 -17.57 1.76 -14.97
CA PRO A 312 -16.47 0.93 -15.51
C PRO A 312 -16.83 0.20 -16.80
N ARG A 313 -18.12 -0.07 -17.04
CA ARG A 313 -18.59 -0.81 -18.23
C ARG A 313 -18.75 0.10 -19.45
N SER A 314 -19.34 1.27 -19.28
CA SER A 314 -19.49 2.22 -20.39
C SER A 314 -18.26 3.11 -20.59
N GLY A 315 -17.45 3.30 -19.56
CA GLY A 315 -16.31 4.22 -19.55
C GLY A 315 -16.71 5.69 -19.33
N MET A 316 -17.98 5.99 -19.13
CA MET A 316 -18.46 7.38 -18.94
C MET A 316 -18.14 7.88 -17.55
N ALA A 317 -17.65 9.12 -17.46
CA ALA A 317 -17.35 9.80 -16.21
C ALA A 317 -18.32 10.97 -16.00
N ARG A 318 -18.79 11.15 -14.76
CA ARG A 318 -19.59 12.28 -14.31
C ARG A 318 -18.90 12.98 -13.16
N LEU A 319 -18.69 14.29 -13.28
CA LEU A 319 -18.19 15.11 -12.18
C LEU A 319 -19.18 15.07 -11.01
N ALA A 320 -18.74 14.65 -9.85
CA ALA A 320 -19.53 14.60 -8.63
C ALA A 320 -19.21 15.79 -7.70
N LEU A 321 -17.93 16.15 -7.59
CA LEU A 321 -17.47 17.25 -6.74
C LEU A 321 -16.26 17.93 -7.40
N ARG A 322 -16.21 19.24 -7.30
CA ARG A 322 -15.02 20.05 -7.58
C ARG A 322 -14.67 20.87 -6.36
N GLU A 323 -13.42 20.82 -5.98
CA GLU A 323 -12.86 21.66 -4.92
C GLU A 323 -11.70 22.48 -5.48
N THR A 324 -11.65 23.75 -5.12
CA THR A 324 -10.61 24.69 -5.58
C THR A 324 -10.11 25.54 -4.42
N ASN A 325 -8.86 25.96 -4.52
CA ASN A 325 -8.25 26.89 -3.58
C ASN A 325 -7.34 27.87 -4.34
N ASP A 326 -7.22 29.09 -3.85
CA ASP A 326 -6.36 30.11 -4.48
C ASP A 326 -4.86 29.76 -4.41
N LYS A 327 -4.48 28.85 -3.51
CA LYS A 327 -3.09 28.42 -3.32
C LYS A 327 -2.94 26.95 -3.65
N TYR A 328 -3.27 26.05 -2.71
CA TYR A 328 -3.22 24.60 -2.91
C TYR A 328 -4.21 23.91 -1.96
N LEU A 329 -4.61 22.70 -2.31
CA LEU A 329 -5.45 21.82 -1.49
C LEU A 329 -4.56 20.97 -0.59
N ARG A 330 -5.02 20.74 0.65
CA ARG A 330 -4.31 19.83 1.56
C ARG A 330 -4.41 18.39 1.06
N GLU A 331 -3.36 17.63 1.27
CA GLU A 331 -3.29 16.22 0.88
C GLU A 331 -4.45 15.38 1.46
N THR A 332 -4.87 15.65 2.69
CA THR A 332 -6.01 14.98 3.34
C THR A 332 -7.33 15.15 2.59
N ALA A 333 -7.49 16.19 1.77
CA ALA A 333 -8.71 16.42 0.98
C ALA A 333 -8.94 15.33 -0.07
N TYR A 334 -7.90 14.62 -0.52
CA TYR A 334 -8.00 13.63 -1.59
C TYR A 334 -7.44 12.24 -1.22
N THR A 335 -6.88 12.07 -0.01
CA THR A 335 -6.32 10.78 0.43
C THR A 335 -7.31 9.92 1.20
N ASP A 336 -8.23 10.50 1.95
CA ASP A 336 -9.17 9.81 2.83
C ASP A 336 -10.58 9.66 2.21
N LEU A 337 -10.63 8.99 1.05
CA LEU A 337 -11.91 8.69 0.40
C LEU A 337 -12.37 7.28 0.75
N ARG A 338 -13.54 7.16 1.39
CA ARG A 338 -14.17 5.89 1.77
C ARG A 338 -15.65 5.89 1.42
N PHE A 339 -16.13 4.74 0.97
CA PHE A 339 -17.54 4.49 0.70
C PHE A 339 -18.05 3.44 1.68
N TYR A 340 -19.22 3.69 2.23
CA TYR A 340 -19.91 2.78 3.13
C TYR A 340 -21.23 2.37 2.48
N ASP A 341 -21.70 1.17 2.83
CA ASP A 341 -23.04 0.74 2.46
C ASP A 341 -24.05 1.63 3.18
N GLY A 342 -24.95 2.23 2.41
CA GLY A 342 -25.96 3.16 2.89
C GLY A 342 -27.25 2.49 3.31
#